data_c8b0c2b5394fbeae9cc53a8a2dfa474b
#
_entry.id   c8b0c2b5394fbeae9cc53a8a2dfa474b
#
_cell.length_a   1.000
_cell.length_b   1.000
_cell.length_c   1.000
_cell.angle_alpha   90.00
_cell.angle_beta   90.00
_cell.angle_gamma   90.00
#
_symmetry.space_group_name_H-M   'P 1'
#
loop_
_entity.id
_entity.type
_entity.pdbx_description
1 polymer ?
#
loop_
_entity_poly.entity_id
_entity_poly.type
_entity_poly.pdbx_seq_one_letter_code
_entity_poly.pdbx_strand_id
1 'polypeptide(L)'
;LRSIAQNITFIAVMRAILTMDATGTAAAAHTVSAQMFQLGLIAVLALSTLASILIPQRLNSSMSGPDGGVFEAKKVADRLLVWGFLLGCFLGCLQSCMLPLLPFFTPLQGVQEMARLPVLIGAVQMPLNGLVFVCEGLMQGHQAFLRLAGGMFVSTTFMIGALKLWGNTVEGVWCCFFVFNISRLFFGLKHHLFDGPLAIKTLRAMSQ
;
A
#
# COMPACT_ATOMS: atom_id res chain seq x y z
N LEU A 1 12.70 -11.66 2.91
CA LEU A 1 11.64 -11.92 3.92
C LEU A 1 10.35 -11.14 3.59
N ARG A 2 10.39 -9.82 3.33
CA ARG A 2 9.21 -9.02 2.95
C ARG A 2 8.47 -9.63 1.74
N SER A 3 9.18 -9.92 0.65
CA SER A 3 8.60 -10.48 -0.58
C SER A 3 7.97 -11.86 -0.34
N ILE A 4 8.51 -12.66 0.58
CA ILE A 4 7.92 -13.95 0.95
C ILE A 4 6.55 -13.74 1.59
N ALA A 5 6.43 -12.85 2.58
CA ALA A 5 5.16 -12.52 3.23
C ALA A 5 4.13 -11.99 2.22
N GLN A 6 4.56 -11.14 1.30
CA GLN A 6 3.71 -10.62 0.23
C GLN A 6 3.21 -11.72 -0.70
N ASN A 7 4.08 -12.64 -1.12
CA ASN A 7 3.70 -13.78 -1.95
C ASN A 7 2.73 -14.73 -1.22
N ILE A 8 2.93 -14.97 0.08
CA ILE A 8 1.99 -15.75 0.90
C ILE A 8 0.61 -15.08 0.89
N THR A 9 0.53 -13.76 1.01
CA THR A 9 -0.73 -13.02 0.92
C THR A 9 -1.42 -13.24 -0.43
N PHE A 10 -0.69 -13.10 -1.54
CA PHE A 10 -1.25 -13.33 -2.87
C PHE A 10 -1.71 -14.77 -3.09
N ILE A 11 -0.94 -15.75 -2.64
CA ILE A 11 -1.33 -17.18 -2.72
C ILE A 11 -2.61 -17.42 -1.92
N ALA A 12 -2.72 -16.86 -0.70
CA ALA A 12 -3.91 -17.01 0.14
C ALA A 12 -5.15 -16.38 -0.53
N VAL A 13 -5.01 -15.19 -1.11
CA VAL A 13 -6.07 -14.51 -1.89
C VAL A 13 -6.50 -15.35 -3.09
N MET A 14 -5.54 -15.79 -3.91
CA MET A 14 -5.86 -16.60 -5.09
C MET A 14 -6.54 -17.91 -4.72
N ARG A 15 -6.08 -18.56 -3.64
CA ARG A 15 -6.73 -19.79 -3.14
C ARG A 15 -8.18 -19.52 -2.72
N ALA A 16 -8.43 -18.43 -1.98
CA ALA A 16 -9.79 -18.07 -1.58
C ALA A 16 -10.69 -17.85 -2.80
N ILE A 17 -10.22 -17.12 -3.81
CA ILE A 17 -10.99 -16.81 -5.02
C ILE A 17 -11.25 -18.06 -5.87
N LEU A 18 -10.25 -18.92 -6.07
CA LEU A 18 -10.39 -20.15 -6.87
C LEU A 18 -11.36 -21.17 -6.26
N THR A 19 -11.67 -21.06 -4.96
CA THR A 19 -12.64 -21.90 -4.28
C THR A 19 -14.08 -21.36 -4.31
N MET A 20 -14.31 -20.15 -4.85
CA MET A 20 -15.62 -19.51 -4.84
C MET A 20 -16.58 -20.10 -5.90
N ASP A 21 -16.08 -20.34 -7.10
CA ASP A 21 -16.86 -20.91 -8.17
C ASP A 21 -16.04 -21.85 -9.06
N ALA A 22 -16.73 -22.83 -9.65
CA ALA A 22 -16.14 -23.78 -10.60
C ALA A 22 -16.06 -23.21 -12.04
N THR A 23 -16.72 -22.09 -12.31
CA THR A 23 -16.80 -21.47 -13.65
C THR A 23 -15.61 -20.58 -13.93
N GLY A 24 -14.87 -20.17 -12.89
CA GLY A 24 -13.74 -19.25 -12.98
C GLY A 24 -14.14 -17.78 -13.16
N THR A 25 -15.43 -17.44 -13.06
CA THR A 25 -15.93 -16.07 -13.19
C THR A 25 -15.38 -15.17 -12.08
N ALA A 26 -15.33 -15.67 -10.83
CA ALA A 26 -14.75 -14.95 -9.70
C ALA A 26 -13.26 -14.67 -9.90
N ALA A 27 -12.51 -15.66 -10.40
CA ALA A 27 -11.08 -15.50 -10.70
C ALA A 27 -10.85 -14.47 -11.82
N ALA A 28 -11.67 -14.50 -12.87
CA ALA A 28 -11.60 -13.52 -13.96
C ALA A 28 -11.94 -12.11 -13.46
N ALA A 29 -13.00 -11.94 -12.67
CA ALA A 29 -13.40 -10.66 -12.08
C ALA A 29 -12.30 -10.08 -11.15
N HIS A 30 -11.70 -10.93 -10.31
CA HIS A 30 -10.56 -10.52 -9.48
C HIS A 30 -9.37 -10.07 -10.33
N THR A 31 -9.05 -10.83 -11.38
CA THR A 31 -7.90 -10.52 -12.25
C THR A 31 -8.09 -9.18 -12.96
N VAL A 32 -9.27 -8.91 -13.53
CA VAL A 32 -9.59 -7.62 -14.15
C VAL A 32 -9.48 -6.48 -13.14
N SER A 33 -10.09 -6.65 -11.97
CA SER A 33 -10.03 -5.64 -10.89
C SER A 33 -8.59 -5.38 -10.43
N ALA A 34 -7.78 -6.44 -10.29
CA ALA A 34 -6.38 -6.34 -9.90
C ALA A 34 -5.53 -5.62 -10.96
N GLN A 35 -5.77 -5.88 -12.25
CA GLN A 35 -5.06 -5.18 -13.34
C GLN A 35 -5.37 -3.68 -13.33
N MET A 36 -6.64 -3.28 -13.19
CA MET A 36 -7.03 -1.87 -13.08
C MET A 36 -6.39 -1.21 -11.87
N PHE A 37 -6.38 -1.90 -10.73
CA PHE A 37 -5.76 -1.41 -9.50
C PHE A 37 -4.23 -1.26 -9.63
N GLN A 38 -3.56 -2.22 -10.27
CA GLN A 38 -2.11 -2.20 -10.49
C GLN A 38 -1.65 -1.01 -11.34
N LEU A 39 -2.45 -0.56 -12.31
CA LEU A 39 -2.11 0.65 -13.10
C LEU A 39 -1.92 1.87 -12.20
N GLY A 40 -2.78 2.06 -11.21
CA GLY A 40 -2.62 3.13 -10.21
C GLY A 40 -1.42 2.90 -9.29
N LEU A 41 -1.17 1.66 -8.88
CA LEU A 41 -0.06 1.34 -7.98
C LEU A 41 1.32 1.67 -8.56
N ILE A 42 1.52 1.64 -9.87
CA ILE A 42 2.80 1.96 -10.51
C ILE A 42 3.24 3.39 -10.15
N ALA A 43 2.33 4.35 -10.20
CA ALA A 43 2.63 5.74 -9.84
C ALA A 43 2.95 5.89 -8.34
N VAL A 44 2.23 5.17 -7.48
CA VAL A 44 2.47 5.16 -6.03
C VAL A 44 3.81 4.50 -5.69
N LEU A 45 4.20 3.44 -6.41
CA LEU A 45 5.51 2.79 -6.27
C LEU A 45 6.66 3.72 -6.65
N ALA A 46 6.49 4.53 -7.71
CA ALA A 46 7.49 5.54 -8.08
C ALA A 46 7.73 6.54 -6.94
N LEU A 47 6.65 6.99 -6.27
CA LEU A 47 6.77 7.88 -5.11
C LEU A 47 7.44 7.21 -3.91
N SER A 48 7.16 5.91 -3.67
CA SER A 48 7.84 5.09 -2.66
C SER A 48 9.34 4.99 -2.93
N THR A 49 9.71 4.74 -4.19
CA THR A 49 11.12 4.70 -4.61
C THR A 49 11.80 6.04 -4.41
N LEU A 50 11.14 7.14 -4.76
CA LEU A 50 11.64 8.48 -4.52
C LEU A 50 11.90 8.72 -3.01
N ALA A 51 10.98 8.31 -2.14
CA ALA A 51 11.16 8.39 -0.69
C ALA A 51 12.40 7.63 -0.22
N SER A 52 12.63 6.41 -0.73
CA SER A 52 13.78 5.59 -0.35
C SER A 52 15.13 6.16 -0.78
N ILE A 53 15.16 7.03 -1.79
CA ILE A 53 16.37 7.70 -2.30
C ILE A 53 16.60 9.05 -1.61
N LEU A 54 15.56 9.88 -1.52
CA LEU A 54 15.71 11.25 -1.01
C LEU A 54 16.03 11.31 0.48
N ILE A 55 15.48 10.39 1.27
CA ILE A 55 15.68 10.42 2.73
C ILE A 55 17.14 10.21 3.10
N PRO A 56 17.85 9.15 2.65
CA PRO A 56 19.28 9.01 2.96
C PRO A 56 20.12 10.15 2.40
N GLN A 57 19.78 10.69 1.23
CA GLN A 57 20.49 11.84 0.68
C GLN A 57 20.39 13.07 1.58
N ARG A 58 19.20 13.35 2.15
CA ARG A 58 19.01 14.48 3.06
C ARG A 58 19.66 14.26 4.42
N LEU A 59 19.58 13.04 4.95
CA LEU A 59 20.26 12.70 6.21
C LEU A 59 21.78 12.84 6.12
N ASN A 60 22.37 12.53 4.97
CA ASN A 60 23.81 12.58 4.75
C ASN A 60 24.31 13.93 4.20
N SER A 61 23.41 14.90 3.96
CA SER A 61 23.85 16.19 3.43
C SER A 61 24.53 17.02 4.53
N SER A 62 25.84 17.21 4.39
CA SER A 62 26.69 17.99 5.30
C SER A 62 26.46 19.52 5.22
N MET A 63 25.59 19.99 4.33
CA MET A 63 25.35 21.42 4.08
C MET A 63 24.56 22.14 5.19
N SER A 64 23.95 21.41 6.14
CA SER A 64 23.02 22.00 7.12
C SER A 64 23.50 21.92 8.58
N GLY A 65 24.76 21.60 8.82
CA GLY A 65 25.26 21.37 10.18
C GLY A 65 24.85 20.00 10.78
N PRO A 66 25.30 19.66 11.99
CA PRO A 66 25.11 18.30 12.55
C PRO A 66 23.64 17.89 12.72
N ASP A 67 22.74 18.82 12.94
CA ASP A 67 21.31 18.52 13.19
C ASP A 67 20.40 18.89 12.00
N GLY A 68 20.86 19.70 11.06
CA GLY A 68 20.06 20.23 9.96
C GLY A 68 19.58 19.16 8.98
N GLY A 69 20.37 18.11 8.76
CA GLY A 69 20.02 17.01 7.84
C GLY A 69 18.78 16.22 8.28
N VAL A 70 18.62 16.00 9.59
CA VAL A 70 17.45 15.26 10.13
C VAL A 70 16.17 16.09 10.00
N PHE A 71 16.23 17.39 10.26
CA PHE A 71 15.09 18.29 10.09
C PHE A 71 14.63 18.39 8.64
N GLU A 72 15.57 18.54 7.71
CA GLU A 72 15.26 18.58 6.28
C GLU A 72 14.71 17.23 5.78
N ALA A 73 15.28 16.10 6.22
CA ALA A 73 14.77 14.77 5.91
C ALA A 73 13.34 14.58 6.44
N LYS A 74 13.03 15.05 7.66
CA LYS A 74 11.68 15.00 8.24
C LYS A 74 10.69 15.80 7.41
N LYS A 75 11.04 17.04 7.04
CA LYS A 75 10.20 17.91 6.22
C LYS A 75 9.91 17.30 4.84
N VAL A 76 10.91 16.66 4.22
CA VAL A 76 10.72 15.95 2.95
C VAL A 76 9.82 14.73 3.16
N ALA A 77 10.02 13.94 4.22
CA ALA A 77 9.21 12.77 4.52
C ALA A 77 7.73 13.14 4.72
N ASP A 78 7.45 14.18 5.51
CA ASP A 78 6.09 14.64 5.77
C ASP A 78 5.40 15.15 4.47
N ARG A 79 6.15 15.86 3.61
CA ARG A 79 5.64 16.27 2.28
C ARG A 79 5.34 15.08 1.38
N LEU A 80 6.21 14.07 1.37
CA LEU A 80 5.99 12.86 0.58
C LEU A 80 4.74 12.09 1.04
N LEU A 81 4.45 12.05 2.35
CA LEU A 81 3.22 11.47 2.87
C LEU A 81 1.97 12.22 2.37
N VAL A 82 2.00 13.56 2.40
CA VAL A 82 0.91 14.38 1.85
C VAL A 82 0.74 14.13 0.35
N TRP A 83 1.82 14.14 -0.42
CA TRP A 83 1.78 13.85 -1.85
C TRP A 83 1.31 12.42 -2.14
N GLY A 84 1.72 11.43 -1.33
CA GLY A 84 1.23 10.06 -1.43
C GLY A 84 -0.28 9.95 -1.25
N PHE A 85 -0.82 10.64 -0.25
CA PHE A 85 -2.26 10.71 -0.01
C PHE A 85 -3.01 11.38 -1.17
N LEU A 86 -2.55 12.57 -1.61
CA LEU A 86 -3.18 13.31 -2.71
C LEU A 86 -3.12 12.55 -4.04
N LEU A 87 -1.97 11.95 -4.35
CA LEU A 87 -1.84 11.09 -5.52
C LEU A 87 -2.78 9.89 -5.43
N GLY A 88 -2.88 9.25 -4.27
CA GLY A 88 -3.82 8.17 -4.03
C GLY A 88 -5.28 8.61 -4.25
N CYS A 89 -5.69 9.78 -3.75
CA CYS A 89 -7.02 10.34 -4.01
C CYS A 89 -7.27 10.54 -5.51
N PHE A 90 -6.31 11.14 -6.20
CA PHE A 90 -6.41 11.37 -7.64
C PHE A 90 -6.55 10.05 -8.42
N LEU A 91 -5.70 9.07 -8.12
CA LEU A 91 -5.74 7.76 -8.77
C LEU A 91 -7.01 6.97 -8.44
N GLY A 92 -7.52 7.09 -7.22
CA GLY A 92 -8.80 6.50 -6.84
C GLY A 92 -9.97 7.10 -7.62
N CYS A 93 -10.02 8.42 -7.77
CA CYS A 93 -11.00 9.09 -8.63
C CYS A 93 -10.87 8.63 -10.09
N LEU A 94 -9.64 8.59 -10.62
CA LEU A 94 -9.37 8.14 -11.98
C LEU A 94 -9.84 6.69 -12.19
N GLN A 95 -9.52 5.78 -11.25
CA GLN A 95 -9.96 4.38 -11.31
C GLN A 95 -11.48 4.26 -11.27
N SER A 96 -12.17 5.07 -10.47
CA SER A 96 -13.63 5.09 -10.44
C SER A 96 -14.21 5.55 -11.79
N CYS A 97 -13.58 6.53 -12.44
CA CYS A 97 -13.96 6.99 -13.78
C CYS A 97 -13.70 5.95 -14.87
N MET A 98 -12.85 4.95 -14.63
CA MET A 98 -12.59 3.86 -15.57
C MET A 98 -13.63 2.74 -15.54
N LEU A 99 -14.61 2.75 -14.63
CA LEU A 99 -15.67 1.73 -14.56
C LEU A 99 -16.41 1.50 -15.89
N PRO A 100 -16.77 2.55 -16.68
CA PRO A 100 -17.42 2.35 -17.98
C PRO A 100 -16.52 1.64 -19.00
N LEU A 101 -15.22 1.54 -18.74
CA LEU A 101 -14.26 0.87 -19.61
C LEU A 101 -14.12 -0.63 -19.33
N LEU A 102 -14.82 -1.17 -18.32
CA LEU A 102 -14.81 -2.62 -18.04
C LEU A 102 -15.07 -3.50 -19.27
N PRO A 103 -15.99 -3.16 -20.21
CA PRO A 103 -16.21 -3.93 -21.42
C PRO A 103 -14.97 -4.07 -22.33
N PHE A 104 -14.00 -3.13 -22.24
CA PHE A 104 -12.75 -3.24 -22.98
C PHE A 104 -11.78 -4.27 -22.39
N PHE A 105 -11.91 -4.56 -21.09
CA PHE A 105 -11.07 -5.55 -20.40
C PHE A 105 -11.62 -6.97 -20.57
N THR A 106 -12.94 -7.12 -20.66
CA THR A 106 -13.59 -8.43 -20.83
C THR A 106 -14.95 -8.28 -21.50
N PRO A 107 -15.28 -9.13 -22.50
CA PRO A 107 -16.60 -9.13 -23.13
C PRO A 107 -17.68 -9.86 -22.29
N LEU A 108 -17.30 -10.59 -21.23
CA LEU A 108 -18.18 -11.41 -20.42
C LEU A 108 -18.97 -10.57 -19.42
N GLN A 109 -20.27 -10.39 -19.61
CA GLN A 109 -21.12 -9.57 -18.73
C GLN A 109 -21.07 -10.00 -17.27
N GLY A 110 -21.11 -11.32 -16.98
CA GLY A 110 -21.01 -11.81 -15.61
C GLY A 110 -19.71 -11.43 -14.91
N VAL A 111 -18.59 -11.38 -15.64
CA VAL A 111 -17.29 -10.90 -15.11
C VAL A 111 -17.33 -9.38 -14.88
N GLN A 112 -17.93 -8.61 -15.81
CA GLN A 112 -18.06 -7.17 -15.67
C GLN A 112 -18.88 -6.79 -14.43
N GLU A 113 -20.03 -7.43 -14.23
CA GLU A 113 -20.91 -7.19 -13.09
C GLU A 113 -20.20 -7.52 -11.77
N MET A 114 -19.55 -8.67 -11.71
CA MET A 114 -18.81 -9.10 -10.52
C MET A 114 -17.56 -8.23 -10.23
N ALA A 115 -16.93 -7.65 -11.24
CA ALA A 115 -15.74 -6.80 -11.08
C ALA A 115 -16.06 -5.36 -10.64
N ARG A 116 -17.28 -4.87 -10.84
CA ARG A 116 -17.65 -3.46 -10.56
C ARG A 116 -17.37 -3.05 -9.13
N LEU A 117 -17.85 -3.81 -8.16
CA LEU A 117 -17.70 -3.47 -6.74
C LEU A 117 -16.25 -3.63 -6.27
N PRO A 118 -15.51 -4.70 -6.62
CA PRO A 118 -14.07 -4.79 -6.39
C PRO A 118 -13.24 -3.61 -6.92
N VAL A 119 -13.54 -3.14 -8.13
CA VAL A 119 -12.86 -1.97 -8.71
C VAL A 119 -13.11 -0.72 -7.88
N LEU A 120 -14.35 -0.48 -7.42
CA LEU A 120 -14.68 0.65 -6.53
C LEU A 120 -14.00 0.53 -5.17
N ILE A 121 -14.02 -0.68 -4.58
CA ILE A 121 -13.31 -0.94 -3.31
C ILE A 121 -11.83 -0.65 -3.48
N GLY A 122 -11.21 -1.08 -4.59
CA GLY A 122 -9.84 -0.76 -4.95
C GLY A 122 -9.59 0.75 -5.07
N ALA A 123 -10.49 1.48 -5.72
CA ALA A 123 -10.40 2.93 -5.87
C ALA A 123 -10.41 3.65 -4.52
N VAL A 124 -11.29 3.25 -3.59
CA VAL A 124 -11.33 3.80 -2.23
C VAL A 124 -10.07 3.46 -1.43
N GLN A 125 -9.38 2.37 -1.75
CA GLN A 125 -8.12 1.99 -1.12
C GLN A 125 -6.90 2.77 -1.63
N MET A 126 -6.97 3.43 -2.79
CA MET A 126 -5.82 4.12 -3.38
C MET A 126 -5.19 5.18 -2.46
N PRO A 127 -5.93 6.07 -1.75
CA PRO A 127 -5.35 7.01 -0.80
C PRO A 127 -4.59 6.31 0.34
N LEU A 128 -5.15 5.21 0.84
CA LEU A 128 -4.51 4.39 1.87
C LEU A 128 -3.20 3.76 1.35
N ASN A 129 -3.21 3.24 0.13
CA ASN A 129 -2.01 2.69 -0.51
C ASN A 129 -0.94 3.77 -0.74
N GLY A 130 -1.34 4.99 -1.11
CA GLY A 130 -0.44 6.14 -1.24
C GLY A 130 0.37 6.37 0.05
N LEU A 131 -0.29 6.36 1.20
CA LEU A 131 0.38 6.48 2.51
C LEU A 131 1.23 5.26 2.84
N VAL A 132 0.70 4.04 2.66
CA VAL A 132 1.40 2.79 2.96
C VAL A 132 2.72 2.69 2.20
N PHE A 133 2.70 2.90 0.88
CA PHE A 133 3.89 2.75 0.05
C PHE A 133 4.93 3.85 0.34
N VAL A 134 4.50 5.08 0.62
CA VAL A 134 5.45 6.13 1.06
C VAL A 134 6.08 5.76 2.40
N CYS A 135 5.30 5.32 3.39
CA CYS A 135 5.85 4.86 4.68
C CYS A 135 6.86 3.71 4.49
N GLU A 136 6.58 2.75 3.62
CA GLU A 136 7.51 1.67 3.30
C GLU A 136 8.78 2.19 2.62
N GLY A 137 8.67 3.15 1.71
CA GLY A 137 9.80 3.84 1.09
C GLY A 137 10.67 4.56 2.12
N LEU A 138 10.05 5.27 3.06
CA LEU A 138 10.75 5.89 4.19
C LEU A 138 11.51 4.86 5.03
N MET A 139 10.86 3.74 5.40
CA MET A 139 11.51 2.65 6.15
C MET A 139 12.67 2.03 5.38
N GLN A 140 12.56 1.88 4.05
CA GLN A 140 13.65 1.41 3.20
C GLN A 140 14.81 2.40 3.17
N GLY A 141 14.53 3.69 3.05
CA GLY A 141 15.54 4.76 3.10
C GLY A 141 16.32 4.80 4.42
N HIS A 142 15.69 4.43 5.53
CA HIS A 142 16.33 4.29 6.84
C HIS A 142 16.96 2.92 7.08
N GLN A 143 16.98 2.03 6.09
CA GLN A 143 17.47 0.65 6.21
C GLN A 143 16.74 -0.19 7.29
N ALA A 144 15.51 0.18 7.66
CA ALA A 144 14.71 -0.50 8.67
C ALA A 144 14.06 -1.80 8.14
N PHE A 145 14.82 -2.61 7.38
CA PHE A 145 14.32 -3.78 6.65
C PHE A 145 13.70 -4.84 7.56
N LEU A 146 14.24 -5.04 8.77
CA LEU A 146 13.71 -6.04 9.70
C LEU A 146 12.33 -5.63 10.22
N ARG A 147 12.14 -4.36 10.55
CA ARG A 147 10.84 -3.81 10.99
C ARG A 147 9.82 -3.85 9.86
N LEU A 148 10.24 -3.50 8.64
CA LEU A 148 9.40 -3.57 7.45
C LEU A 148 8.95 -5.01 7.18
N ALA A 149 9.87 -5.98 7.26
CA ALA A 149 9.53 -7.40 7.09
C ALA A 149 8.61 -7.90 8.20
N GLY A 150 8.89 -7.57 9.47
CA GLY A 150 8.05 -7.94 10.60
C GLY A 150 6.64 -7.38 10.49
N GLY A 151 6.50 -6.09 10.17
CA GLY A 151 5.20 -5.47 9.90
C GLY A 151 4.43 -6.16 8.77
N MET A 152 5.13 -6.55 7.69
CA MET A 152 4.50 -7.28 6.59
C MET A 152 4.01 -8.67 7.02
N PHE A 153 4.78 -9.44 7.81
CA PHE A 153 4.33 -10.74 8.31
C PHE A 153 3.09 -10.62 9.19
N VAL A 154 3.06 -9.64 10.10
CA VAL A 154 1.89 -9.40 10.95
C VAL A 154 0.68 -9.02 10.10
N SER A 155 0.86 -8.13 9.12
CA SER A 155 -0.22 -7.73 8.20
C SER A 155 -0.74 -8.92 7.36
N THR A 156 0.16 -9.81 6.91
CA THR A 156 -0.21 -11.05 6.21
C THR A 156 -1.04 -11.97 7.12
N THR A 157 -0.69 -12.09 8.40
CA THR A 157 -1.46 -12.89 9.36
C THR A 157 -2.87 -12.32 9.55
N PHE A 158 -3.01 -10.99 9.70
CA PHE A 158 -4.32 -10.34 9.76
C PHE A 158 -5.12 -10.52 8.47
N MET A 159 -4.47 -10.43 7.31
CA MET A 159 -5.12 -10.68 6.02
C MET A 159 -5.67 -12.10 5.93
N ILE A 160 -4.87 -13.11 6.30
CA ILE A 160 -5.31 -14.52 6.29
C ILE A 160 -6.48 -14.73 7.26
N GLY A 161 -6.44 -14.10 8.45
CA GLY A 161 -7.55 -14.13 9.39
C GLY A 161 -8.82 -13.50 8.82
N ALA A 162 -8.70 -12.33 8.20
CA ALA A 162 -9.80 -11.64 7.55
C ALA A 162 -10.40 -12.44 6.38
N LEU A 163 -9.56 -13.09 5.57
CA LEU A 163 -10.01 -13.96 4.47
C LEU A 163 -10.84 -15.14 4.97
N LYS A 164 -10.51 -15.72 6.12
CA LYS A 164 -11.31 -16.81 6.72
C LYS A 164 -12.70 -16.35 7.18
N LEU A 165 -12.84 -15.07 7.56
CA LEU A 165 -14.09 -14.52 8.07
C LEU A 165 -14.97 -13.94 6.95
N TRP A 166 -14.36 -13.25 5.98
CA TRP A 166 -15.07 -12.46 4.96
C TRP A 166 -14.69 -12.82 3.52
N GLY A 167 -13.76 -13.75 3.31
CA GLY A 167 -13.23 -14.10 1.99
C GLY A 167 -14.13 -15.02 1.14
N ASN A 168 -15.45 -15.06 1.38
CA ASN A 168 -16.39 -15.92 0.66
C ASN A 168 -16.92 -15.31 -0.64
N THR A 169 -16.67 -14.02 -0.88
CA THR A 169 -17.05 -13.30 -2.11
C THR A 169 -15.86 -12.47 -2.61
N VAL A 170 -15.86 -12.13 -3.89
CA VAL A 170 -14.78 -11.32 -4.49
C VAL A 170 -14.68 -9.96 -3.78
N GLU A 171 -15.82 -9.33 -3.49
CA GLU A 171 -15.91 -8.07 -2.75
C GLU A 171 -15.35 -8.23 -1.33
N GLY A 172 -15.69 -9.32 -0.65
CA GLY A 172 -15.19 -9.64 0.68
C GLY A 172 -13.67 -9.74 0.71
N VAL A 173 -13.06 -10.39 -0.30
CA VAL A 173 -11.60 -10.44 -0.46
C VAL A 173 -11.02 -9.04 -0.64
N TRP A 174 -11.64 -8.18 -1.46
CA TRP A 174 -11.19 -6.81 -1.64
C TRP A 174 -11.36 -5.96 -0.37
N CYS A 175 -12.38 -6.21 0.45
CA CYS A 175 -12.50 -5.61 1.77
C CYS A 175 -11.40 -6.08 2.73
N CYS A 176 -10.95 -7.35 2.65
CA CYS A 176 -9.84 -7.83 3.47
C CYS A 176 -8.52 -7.08 3.19
N PHE A 177 -8.33 -6.53 1.98
CA PHE A 177 -7.17 -5.67 1.68
C PHE A 177 -7.16 -4.37 2.51
N PHE A 178 -8.30 -3.86 2.99
CA PHE A 178 -8.30 -2.75 3.96
C PHE A 178 -7.60 -3.16 5.26
N VAL A 179 -7.93 -4.34 5.80
CA VAL A 179 -7.30 -4.86 7.02
C VAL A 179 -5.78 -4.99 6.82
N PHE A 180 -5.37 -5.55 5.68
CA PHE A 180 -3.97 -5.67 5.30
C PHE A 180 -3.26 -4.31 5.23
N ASN A 181 -3.83 -3.36 4.51
CA ASN A 181 -3.22 -2.04 4.28
C ASN A 181 -3.25 -1.16 5.53
N ILE A 182 -4.32 -1.19 6.35
CA ILE A 182 -4.39 -0.48 7.62
C ILE A 182 -3.31 -1.00 8.58
N SER A 183 -3.15 -2.31 8.66
CA SER A 183 -2.08 -2.90 9.47
C SER A 183 -0.69 -2.44 9.01
N ARG A 184 -0.40 -2.47 7.71
CA ARG A 184 0.86 -1.96 7.14
C ARG A 184 1.07 -0.48 7.44
N LEU A 185 0.03 0.34 7.26
CA LEU A 185 0.08 1.77 7.56
C LEU A 185 0.39 2.03 9.04
N PHE A 186 -0.24 1.27 9.94
CA PHE A 186 0.03 1.38 11.37
C PHE A 186 1.51 1.17 11.69
N PHE A 187 2.14 0.11 11.18
CA PHE A 187 3.57 -0.14 11.38
C PHE A 187 4.45 0.93 10.75
N GLY A 188 4.09 1.40 9.56
CA GLY A 188 4.81 2.48 8.87
C GLY A 188 4.75 3.80 9.62
N LEU A 189 3.57 4.23 10.02
CA LEU A 189 3.38 5.47 10.80
C LEU A 189 4.01 5.38 12.19
N LYS A 190 3.87 4.24 12.87
CA LYS A 190 4.54 4.02 14.16
C LYS A 190 6.04 4.20 14.02
N HIS A 191 6.65 3.63 12.98
CA HIS A 191 8.08 3.82 12.73
C HIS A 191 8.42 5.29 12.46
N HIS A 192 7.67 5.96 11.59
CA HIS A 192 7.92 7.35 11.21
C HIS A 192 7.77 8.33 12.39
N LEU A 193 6.75 8.13 13.25
CA LEU A 193 6.41 9.07 14.32
C LEU A 193 7.11 8.79 15.66
N PHE A 194 7.40 7.52 15.95
CA PHE A 194 7.85 7.12 17.31
C PHE A 194 9.17 6.37 17.38
N ASP A 195 9.46 5.49 16.41
CA ASP A 195 10.55 4.53 16.54
C ASP A 195 11.74 4.80 15.60
N GLY A 196 11.55 5.61 14.57
CA GLY A 196 12.54 5.87 13.53
C GLY A 196 13.48 7.06 13.84
N PRO A 197 14.51 7.26 13.02
CA PRO A 197 15.44 8.38 13.17
C PRO A 197 14.79 9.76 12.97
N LEU A 198 13.65 9.81 12.27
CA LEU A 198 12.84 11.03 12.10
C LEU A 198 11.71 11.15 13.14
N ALA A 199 11.74 10.34 14.19
CA ALA A 199 10.71 10.37 15.23
C ALA A 199 10.74 11.68 16.03
N ILE A 200 9.58 12.11 16.49
CA ILE A 200 9.43 13.37 17.26
C ILE A 200 10.33 13.40 18.50
N LYS A 201 10.53 12.25 19.16
CA LYS A 201 11.41 12.14 20.33
C LYS A 201 12.87 12.41 19.98
N THR A 202 13.33 11.88 18.85
CA THR A 202 14.71 12.08 18.36
C THR A 202 14.96 13.55 18.04
N LEU A 203 14.00 14.19 17.35
CA LEU A 203 14.08 15.61 17.01
C LEU A 203 14.10 16.52 18.26
N ARG A 204 13.33 16.20 19.29
CA ARG A 204 13.34 16.96 20.56
C ARG A 204 14.65 16.80 21.32
N ALA A 205 15.26 15.62 21.29
CA ALA A 205 16.54 15.39 21.95
C ALA A 205 17.71 16.15 21.28
N MET A 206 17.61 16.43 19.97
CA MET A 206 18.61 17.20 19.21
C MET A 206 18.44 18.71 19.34
N SER A 207 17.27 19.19 19.79
CA SER A 207 16.98 20.63 19.97
C SER A 207 17.30 21.15 21.36
N GLN A 208 17.77 20.28 22.27
CA GLN A 208 18.26 20.61 23.64
C GLN A 208 19.76 20.61 23.71
#